data_caacf0da315b05b3f34e130219747ec0
#
_entry.id   caacf0da315b05b3f34e130219747ec0
#
_cell.length_a   1.000
_cell.length_b   1.000
_cell.length_c   1.000
_cell.angle_alpha   90.00
_cell.angle_beta   90.00
_cell.angle_gamma   90.00
#
_symmetry.space_group_name_H-M   'P 1'
#
loop_
_entity.id
_entity.type
_entity.pdbx_description
1 polymer ?
#
loop_
_entity_poly.entity_id
_entity_poly.type
_entity_poly.pdbx_seq_one_letter_code
_entity_poly.pdbx_strand_id
1 'polypeptide(L)'
;MYTQIDTDRLKKPGAYLLDDISLVSYQSANGSNTPKSVNIKTLVLEMNLYESLQGPGLSGNIVVADGQAIVSHLPLTGYERIEFKLATPGCGRGYDFSADTGHPMYIYKISDRTPTTPRSQLYVLHFCSKEMIDNEMKRVNRTLTGSIDQMVVDVFRNDLESTKNLIVEETRGLHKFVMPRLKPFKAISKLTTNAEPLKYDSSGMLFYEDSTGFRFRSLENMLAISGVARPVVAKFQQKPRNVKGGTGVTDIISEMQTVDGYSIVNQFDTLKNLSNGVYASKVITHDIFNKTFSEIDFDYNLYFPKIFHTEHDGSGGKVDNKGQLPLFNYKDGKMISDKPEGSLNFVSTTEKLQNDYEGPEGERTLPRNDAQKFSFKSQSISLDCKGFTGLSVGDLVSFEVPSYEPPGMDNPLDIDPYMSGRYLVYKIHHRISSNADVHTMNLECVKDAVRVAYPEENIDTFSSRENNDSLTYLQYELDEALVDGANTEGHNEIMA
;
A
#
# COMPACT_ATOMS: atom_id res chain seq x y z
N MET A 1 17.89 3.68 4.14
CA MET A 1 19.18 4.10 3.62
C MET A 1 18.98 4.88 2.33
N TYR A 2 18.94 6.20 2.37
CA TYR A 2 19.16 7.03 1.17
C TYR A 2 20.59 6.86 0.63
N THR A 3 21.28 5.80 1.02
CA THR A 3 22.70 5.54 0.78
C THR A 3 23.06 5.22 -0.68
N GLN A 4 22.14 5.45 -1.61
CA GLN A 4 22.42 5.26 -3.03
C GLN A 4 21.99 6.46 -3.89
N ILE A 5 21.73 7.62 -3.27
CA ILE A 5 21.54 8.84 -4.04
C ILE A 5 22.92 9.50 -4.20
N ASP A 6 23.34 9.64 -5.43
CA ASP A 6 24.48 10.52 -5.74
C ASP A 6 24.02 11.97 -5.56
N THR A 7 24.36 12.53 -4.40
CA THR A 7 23.94 13.87 -3.98
C THR A 7 24.46 14.97 -4.91
N ASP A 8 25.56 14.73 -5.60
CA ASP A 8 26.13 15.69 -6.55
C ASP A 8 25.23 15.92 -7.77
N ARG A 9 24.36 14.97 -8.05
CA ARG A 9 23.37 15.05 -9.16
C ARG A 9 22.02 15.61 -8.74
N LEU A 10 21.71 15.61 -7.44
CA LEU A 10 20.44 16.09 -6.93
C LEU A 10 20.51 17.58 -6.61
N LYS A 11 19.93 18.42 -7.46
CA LYS A 11 19.99 19.88 -7.32
C LYS A 11 18.93 20.48 -6.41
N LYS A 12 17.78 19.84 -6.26
CA LYS A 12 16.66 20.28 -5.43
C LYS A 12 15.85 19.07 -4.94
N PRO A 13 15.19 19.15 -3.78
CA PRO A 13 14.25 18.13 -3.33
C PRO A 13 13.08 17.97 -4.31
N GLY A 14 12.69 16.72 -4.60
CA GLY A 14 11.67 16.44 -5.59
C GLY A 14 12.10 16.70 -7.04
N ALA A 15 13.41 16.79 -7.31
CA ALA A 15 13.92 16.81 -8.68
C ALA A 15 13.65 15.48 -9.37
N TYR A 16 13.32 15.54 -10.64
CA TYR A 16 13.05 14.36 -11.44
C TYR A 16 13.68 14.46 -12.84
N LEU A 17 13.97 13.32 -13.41
CA LEU A 17 14.34 13.17 -14.81
C LEU A 17 13.18 12.46 -15.49
N LEU A 18 12.56 13.14 -16.42
CA LEU A 18 11.51 12.58 -17.27
C LEU A 18 11.99 12.69 -18.70
N ASP A 19 12.21 11.53 -19.33
CA ASP A 19 12.56 11.47 -20.74
C ASP A 19 11.35 11.85 -21.61
N ASP A 20 11.50 11.76 -22.93
CA ASP A 20 10.41 12.00 -23.86
C ASP A 20 9.24 11.07 -23.56
N ILE A 21 8.03 11.64 -23.55
CA ILE A 21 6.80 10.88 -23.45
C ILE A 21 6.29 10.63 -24.85
N SER A 22 6.46 9.41 -25.33
CA SER A 22 6.09 9.02 -26.69
C SER A 22 4.77 8.24 -26.70
N LEU A 23 3.82 8.74 -27.46
CA LEU A 23 2.57 8.05 -27.74
C LEU A 23 2.69 7.34 -29.09
N VAL A 24 2.55 6.01 -29.09
CA VAL A 24 2.76 5.16 -30.27
C VAL A 24 1.47 4.44 -30.62
N SER A 25 0.95 4.71 -31.81
CA SER A 25 -0.20 4.03 -32.39
C SER A 25 0.20 3.19 -33.60
N TYR A 26 -0.33 1.97 -33.64
CA TYR A 26 -0.16 1.07 -34.81
C TYR A 26 -1.27 1.23 -35.85
N GLN A 27 -2.30 2.02 -35.59
CA GLN A 27 -3.38 2.23 -36.52
C GLN A 27 -2.97 3.26 -37.58
N SER A 28 -2.96 2.81 -38.79
CA SER A 28 -2.81 3.69 -39.94
C SER A 28 -4.10 3.70 -40.76
N ALA A 29 -4.57 4.90 -41.11
CA ALA A 29 -5.71 5.06 -41.99
C ALA A 29 -5.53 4.40 -43.40
N ASN A 30 -4.31 4.04 -43.72
CA ASN A 30 -3.95 3.49 -45.04
C ASN A 30 -3.48 2.03 -45.01
N GLY A 31 -3.76 1.28 -43.91
CA GLY A 31 -3.35 -0.13 -43.79
C GLY A 31 -1.83 -0.36 -43.69
N SER A 32 -1.04 0.68 -43.52
CA SER A 32 0.40 0.59 -43.28
C SER A 32 0.64 0.21 -41.83
N ASN A 33 1.31 -0.92 -41.56
CA ASN A 33 1.70 -1.38 -40.21
C ASN A 33 2.87 -0.60 -39.61
N THR A 34 3.23 0.57 -40.12
CA THR A 34 4.28 1.39 -39.52
C THR A 34 3.74 2.14 -38.33
N PRO A 35 4.33 1.95 -37.11
CA PRO A 35 3.91 2.67 -35.93
C PRO A 35 4.14 4.17 -36.10
N LYS A 36 3.15 4.97 -35.74
CA LYS A 36 3.29 6.42 -35.64
C LYS A 36 3.58 6.78 -34.19
N SER A 37 4.66 7.49 -33.98
CA SER A 37 5.06 8.01 -32.67
C SER A 37 4.91 9.53 -32.64
N VAL A 38 4.32 10.05 -31.56
CA VAL A 38 4.19 11.47 -31.29
C VAL A 38 4.71 11.73 -29.86
N ASN A 39 5.66 12.67 -29.75
CA ASN A 39 6.13 13.12 -28.45
C ASN A 39 5.14 14.14 -27.88
N ILE A 40 4.57 13.81 -26.72
CA ILE A 40 3.57 14.64 -26.02
C ILE A 40 4.12 15.34 -24.78
N LYS A 41 5.41 15.19 -24.44
CA LYS A 41 6.02 15.71 -23.21
C LYS A 41 5.69 17.19 -22.93
N THR A 42 5.77 18.03 -23.96
CA THR A 42 5.52 19.47 -23.83
C THR A 42 4.04 19.83 -23.62
N LEU A 43 3.13 18.89 -23.84
CA LEU A 43 1.68 19.06 -23.68
C LEU A 43 1.18 18.51 -22.36
N VAL A 44 2.03 17.79 -21.63
CA VAL A 44 1.68 17.19 -20.34
C VAL A 44 1.72 18.27 -19.25
N LEU A 45 0.60 18.45 -18.57
CA LEU A 45 0.49 19.32 -17.40
C LEU A 45 0.81 18.58 -16.11
N GLU A 46 0.27 17.37 -15.99
CA GLU A 46 0.42 16.54 -14.79
C GLU A 46 0.46 15.07 -15.21
N MET A 47 1.29 14.30 -14.54
CA MET A 47 1.38 12.85 -14.68
C MET A 47 1.30 12.20 -13.31
N ASN A 48 0.44 11.22 -13.19
CA ASN A 48 0.22 10.44 -11.98
C ASN A 48 0.53 8.97 -12.26
N LEU A 49 1.29 8.33 -11.35
CA LEU A 49 1.61 6.90 -11.39
C LEU A 49 1.26 6.28 -10.04
N TYR A 50 0.60 5.15 -10.06
CA TYR A 50 0.10 4.46 -8.88
C TYR A 50 0.72 3.08 -8.74
N GLU A 51 1.31 2.82 -7.57
CA GLU A 51 1.71 1.49 -7.11
C GLU A 51 0.84 1.05 -5.93
N SER A 52 0.50 -0.23 -5.83
CA SER A 52 -0.29 -0.76 -4.72
C SER A 52 0.01 -2.23 -4.47
N LEU A 53 0.15 -2.61 -3.20
CA LEU A 53 0.23 -4.03 -2.79
C LEU A 53 -1.07 -4.82 -3.07
N GLN A 54 -2.20 -4.13 -3.22
CA GLN A 54 -3.49 -4.76 -3.57
C GLN A 54 -3.73 -4.85 -5.08
N GLY A 55 -3.08 -4.00 -5.86
CA GLY A 55 -3.25 -3.96 -7.31
C GLY A 55 -2.29 -4.91 -8.00
N PRO A 56 -2.77 -5.78 -8.89
CA PRO A 56 -1.87 -6.72 -9.57
C PRO A 56 -1.00 -6.06 -10.64
N GLY A 57 -1.16 -4.76 -10.94
CA GLY A 57 -0.39 -4.08 -11.95
C GLY A 57 -0.29 -2.58 -11.72
N LEU A 58 0.69 -1.95 -12.37
CA LEU A 58 0.88 -0.51 -12.36
C LEU A 58 -0.18 0.19 -13.21
N SER A 59 -0.60 1.36 -12.77
CA SER A 59 -1.54 2.21 -13.50
C SER A 59 -1.21 3.68 -13.30
N GLY A 60 -1.72 4.52 -14.19
CA GLY A 60 -1.53 5.95 -14.06
C GLY A 60 -2.45 6.75 -14.97
N ASN A 61 -2.31 8.05 -14.90
CA ASN A 61 -2.97 8.96 -15.81
C ASN A 61 -2.10 10.17 -16.12
N ILE A 62 -2.33 10.77 -17.28
CA ILE A 62 -1.65 11.96 -17.76
C ILE A 62 -2.69 12.98 -18.20
N VAL A 63 -2.58 14.19 -17.67
CA VAL A 63 -3.39 15.33 -18.08
C VAL A 63 -2.68 16.04 -19.23
N VAL A 64 -3.32 16.08 -20.41
CA VAL A 64 -2.76 16.64 -21.64
C VAL A 64 -3.52 17.90 -22.05
N ALA A 65 -2.78 18.99 -22.27
CA ALA A 65 -3.29 20.20 -22.89
C ALA A 65 -2.94 20.18 -24.39
N ASP A 66 -3.88 19.71 -25.20
CA ASP A 66 -3.66 19.47 -26.63
C ASP A 66 -4.05 20.69 -27.46
N GLY A 67 -3.06 21.45 -27.93
CA GLY A 67 -3.20 22.52 -28.92
C GLY A 67 -2.85 22.08 -30.35
N GLN A 68 -2.47 20.82 -30.55
CA GLN A 68 -2.01 20.28 -31.85
C GLN A 68 -3.02 19.29 -32.47
N ALA A 69 -4.19 19.11 -31.81
CA ALA A 69 -5.23 18.18 -32.24
C ALA A 69 -4.73 16.73 -32.42
N ILE A 70 -3.89 16.27 -31.48
CA ILE A 70 -3.28 14.92 -31.50
C ILE A 70 -4.33 13.84 -31.66
N VAL A 71 -5.41 13.91 -30.89
CA VAL A 71 -6.51 12.93 -30.94
C VAL A 71 -7.16 12.83 -32.31
N SER A 72 -7.12 13.92 -33.09
CA SER A 72 -7.67 13.94 -34.46
C SER A 72 -6.68 13.40 -35.48
N HIS A 73 -5.38 13.63 -35.30
CA HIS A 73 -4.31 13.20 -36.22
C HIS A 73 -3.81 11.79 -35.95
N LEU A 74 -3.85 11.37 -34.68
CA LEU A 74 -3.54 10.04 -34.23
C LEU A 74 -4.82 9.44 -33.62
N PRO A 75 -5.56 8.58 -34.33
CA PRO A 75 -6.79 8.02 -33.80
C PRO A 75 -6.48 7.15 -32.57
N LEU A 76 -6.83 7.65 -31.40
CA LEU A 76 -6.71 6.92 -30.16
C LEU A 76 -7.97 6.06 -29.96
N THR A 77 -7.79 4.75 -30.02
CA THR A 77 -8.89 3.77 -29.94
C THR A 77 -8.85 2.93 -28.67
N GLY A 78 -7.79 3.06 -27.88
CA GLY A 78 -7.45 2.20 -26.76
C GLY A 78 -6.52 1.07 -27.22
N TYR A 79 -5.47 0.80 -26.48
CA TYR A 79 -4.37 -0.11 -26.80
C TYR A 79 -3.15 0.54 -27.47
N GLU A 80 -3.11 1.86 -27.57
CA GLU A 80 -1.91 2.59 -27.94
C GLU A 80 -0.86 2.48 -26.82
N ARG A 81 0.42 2.42 -27.21
CA ARG A 81 1.52 2.39 -26.26
C ARG A 81 1.88 3.80 -25.83
N ILE A 82 2.20 3.94 -24.55
CA ILE A 82 2.86 5.11 -24.00
C ILE A 82 4.22 4.71 -23.43
N GLU A 83 5.25 5.42 -23.85
CA GLU A 83 6.64 5.12 -23.54
C GLU A 83 7.27 6.33 -22.86
N PHE A 84 7.90 6.12 -21.70
CA PHE A 84 8.62 7.15 -20.97
C PHE A 84 9.58 6.53 -19.94
N LYS A 85 10.54 7.34 -19.48
CA LYS A 85 11.40 7.00 -18.34
C LYS A 85 11.27 8.07 -17.27
N LEU A 86 11.14 7.65 -16.02
CA LEU A 86 11.04 8.52 -14.86
C LEU A 86 12.04 8.05 -13.79
N ALA A 87 12.94 8.94 -13.39
CA ALA A 87 13.91 8.66 -12.34
C ALA A 87 14.18 9.91 -11.47
N THR A 88 14.58 9.69 -10.25
CA THR A 88 15.18 10.73 -9.41
C THR A 88 16.66 10.85 -9.76
N PRO A 89 17.22 12.07 -9.99
CA PRO A 89 18.64 12.24 -10.28
C PRO A 89 19.53 11.62 -9.20
N GLY A 90 20.53 10.85 -9.60
CA GLY A 90 21.43 10.16 -8.67
C GLY A 90 20.86 8.89 -8.04
N CYS A 91 19.61 8.51 -8.32
CA CYS A 91 19.01 7.25 -7.89
C CYS A 91 19.26 6.15 -8.94
N GLY A 92 19.74 4.99 -8.50
CA GLY A 92 19.94 3.83 -9.38
C GLY A 92 18.64 3.09 -9.74
N ARG A 93 17.49 3.50 -9.19
CA ARG A 93 16.17 2.90 -9.42
C ARG A 93 15.23 3.93 -10.00
N GLY A 94 14.42 3.53 -10.96
CA GLY A 94 13.42 4.36 -11.61
C GLY A 94 12.44 3.52 -12.39
N TYR A 95 11.54 4.18 -13.09
CA TYR A 95 10.55 3.56 -13.98
C TYR A 95 11.05 3.68 -15.42
N ASP A 96 11.24 2.56 -16.09
CA ASP A 96 11.61 2.50 -17.50
C ASP A 96 10.54 1.74 -18.29
N PHE A 97 9.67 2.51 -18.95
CA PHE A 97 8.61 2.00 -19.81
C PHE A 97 8.92 2.29 -21.29
N SER A 98 10.19 2.36 -21.63
CA SER A 98 10.62 2.57 -23.03
C SER A 98 10.46 1.31 -23.88
N ALA A 99 10.49 1.50 -25.18
CA ALA A 99 10.49 0.40 -26.15
C ALA A 99 11.70 -0.54 -25.97
N ASP A 100 12.84 -0.02 -25.49
CA ASP A 100 14.08 -0.77 -25.30
C ASP A 100 13.94 -1.89 -24.27
N THR A 101 13.12 -1.67 -23.21
CA THR A 101 12.84 -2.69 -22.22
C THR A 101 11.81 -3.72 -22.67
N GLY A 102 11.06 -3.42 -23.72
CA GLY A 102 9.94 -4.23 -24.20
C GLY A 102 8.70 -4.19 -23.30
N HIS A 103 8.66 -3.30 -22.32
CA HIS A 103 7.59 -3.21 -21.30
C HIS A 103 6.88 -1.84 -21.27
N PRO A 104 6.42 -1.30 -22.41
CA PRO A 104 5.69 -0.04 -22.44
C PRO A 104 4.36 -0.16 -21.70
N MET A 105 3.83 0.98 -21.28
CA MET A 105 2.48 1.08 -20.75
C MET A 105 1.46 1.22 -21.89
N TYR A 106 0.20 0.93 -21.61
CA TYR A 106 -0.86 0.95 -22.63
C TYR A 106 -2.01 1.86 -22.18
N ILE A 107 -2.50 2.68 -23.13
CA ILE A 107 -3.67 3.51 -22.89
C ILE A 107 -4.92 2.65 -23.04
N TYR A 108 -5.82 2.75 -22.06
CA TYR A 108 -7.07 2.00 -22.06
C TYR A 108 -8.31 2.92 -22.00
N LYS A 109 -8.14 4.19 -21.67
CA LYS A 109 -9.27 5.13 -21.52
C LYS A 109 -8.82 6.57 -21.73
N ILE A 110 -9.69 7.37 -22.35
CA ILE A 110 -9.62 8.83 -22.38
C ILE A 110 -10.84 9.36 -21.64
N SER A 111 -10.64 10.30 -20.72
CA SER A 111 -11.72 10.95 -19.98
C SER A 111 -11.56 12.47 -19.95
N ASP A 112 -12.59 13.15 -19.44
CA ASP A 112 -12.59 14.57 -19.11
C ASP A 112 -12.17 15.48 -20.29
N ARG A 113 -12.58 15.09 -21.50
CA ARG A 113 -12.27 15.83 -22.71
C ARG A 113 -13.08 17.12 -22.80
N THR A 114 -12.43 18.25 -22.55
CA THR A 114 -13.05 19.58 -22.49
C THR A 114 -12.34 20.55 -23.46
N PRO A 115 -13.06 21.28 -24.30
CA PRO A 115 -12.47 22.35 -25.10
C PRO A 115 -12.10 23.51 -24.17
N THR A 116 -10.84 23.97 -24.25
CA THR A 116 -10.34 25.11 -23.47
C THR A 116 -10.37 26.38 -24.31
N THR A 117 -10.04 26.28 -25.59
CA THR A 117 -10.14 27.36 -26.56
C THR A 117 -10.66 26.78 -27.89
N PRO A 118 -11.02 27.61 -28.91
CA PRO A 118 -11.46 27.08 -30.19
C PRO A 118 -10.49 26.12 -30.87
N ARG A 119 -9.22 26.10 -30.49
CA ARG A 119 -8.16 25.26 -31.07
C ARG A 119 -7.39 24.41 -30.03
N SER A 120 -7.80 24.41 -28.78
CA SER A 120 -7.15 23.59 -27.77
C SER A 120 -8.17 22.86 -26.89
N GLN A 121 -7.80 21.69 -26.42
CA GLN A 121 -8.61 20.83 -25.57
C GLN A 121 -7.77 20.27 -24.44
N LEU A 122 -8.41 19.99 -23.32
CA LEU A 122 -7.84 19.28 -22.18
C LEU A 122 -8.46 17.90 -22.13
N TYR A 123 -7.67 16.87 -21.86
CA TYR A 123 -8.16 15.52 -21.62
C TYR A 123 -7.20 14.72 -20.75
N VAL A 124 -7.69 13.63 -20.20
CA VAL A 124 -6.93 12.72 -19.34
C VAL A 124 -6.76 11.39 -20.08
N LEU A 125 -5.52 10.97 -20.26
CA LEU A 125 -5.14 9.65 -20.76
C LEU A 125 -4.90 8.73 -19.57
N HIS A 126 -5.66 7.65 -19.46
CA HIS A 126 -5.43 6.60 -18.46
C HIS A 126 -4.64 5.46 -19.09
N PHE A 127 -3.60 5.04 -18.41
CA PHE A 127 -2.73 3.97 -18.87
C PHE A 127 -2.49 2.91 -17.80
N CYS A 128 -2.12 1.71 -18.20
CA CYS A 128 -1.81 0.61 -17.31
C CYS A 128 -0.78 -0.34 -17.92
N SER A 129 -0.27 -1.24 -17.10
CA SER A 129 0.58 -2.33 -17.57
C SER A 129 -0.15 -3.23 -18.56
N LYS A 130 0.56 -3.73 -19.56
CA LYS A 130 0.01 -4.62 -20.60
C LYS A 130 -0.73 -5.82 -19.99
N GLU A 131 -0.16 -6.38 -18.94
CA GLU A 131 -0.69 -7.55 -18.24
C GLU A 131 -2.10 -7.33 -17.67
N MET A 132 -2.46 -6.09 -17.33
CA MET A 132 -3.83 -5.77 -16.91
C MET A 132 -4.83 -5.92 -18.05
N ILE A 133 -4.45 -5.53 -19.26
CA ILE A 133 -5.28 -5.69 -20.46
C ILE A 133 -5.35 -7.16 -20.87
N ASP A 134 -4.19 -7.83 -20.92
CA ASP A 134 -4.12 -9.25 -21.27
C ASP A 134 -4.94 -10.12 -20.30
N ASN A 135 -4.98 -9.76 -19.01
CA ASN A 135 -5.81 -10.42 -18.01
C ASN A 135 -7.31 -10.39 -18.36
N GLU A 136 -7.80 -9.31 -18.99
CA GLU A 136 -9.20 -9.23 -19.39
C GLU A 136 -9.52 -10.13 -20.57
N MET A 137 -8.56 -10.34 -21.47
CA MET A 137 -8.73 -11.13 -22.69
C MET A 137 -8.52 -12.63 -22.48
N LYS A 138 -7.75 -13.03 -21.47
CA LYS A 138 -7.30 -14.42 -21.28
C LYS A 138 -8.07 -15.14 -20.17
N ARG A 139 -8.08 -16.48 -20.24
CA ARG A 139 -8.74 -17.34 -19.24
C ARG A 139 -7.91 -18.58 -18.98
N VAL A 140 -7.70 -18.89 -17.69
CA VAL A 140 -7.09 -20.13 -17.22
C VAL A 140 -8.19 -21.17 -17.04
N ASN A 141 -8.13 -22.26 -17.82
CA ASN A 141 -9.11 -23.34 -17.80
C ASN A 141 -8.41 -24.69 -17.83
N ARG A 142 -7.66 -24.97 -16.77
CA ARG A 142 -6.90 -26.21 -16.64
C ARG A 142 -6.63 -26.54 -15.19
N THR A 143 -6.15 -27.74 -14.93
CA THR A 143 -5.67 -28.14 -13.61
C THR A 143 -4.19 -27.72 -13.48
N LEU A 144 -3.89 -27.06 -12.38
CA LEU A 144 -2.51 -26.72 -11.98
C LEU A 144 -2.06 -27.72 -10.92
N THR A 145 -0.82 -28.20 -11.02
CA THR A 145 -0.24 -29.17 -10.07
C THR A 145 1.20 -28.77 -9.74
N GLY A 146 1.63 -28.95 -8.49
CA GLY A 146 2.95 -28.62 -8.01
C GLY A 146 2.92 -27.73 -6.78
N SER A 147 4.04 -27.04 -6.50
CA SER A 147 4.06 -25.99 -5.48
C SER A 147 3.35 -24.73 -6.01
N ILE A 148 2.80 -23.92 -5.10
CA ILE A 148 2.00 -22.75 -5.52
C ILE A 148 2.86 -21.70 -6.23
N ASP A 149 4.13 -21.53 -5.81
CA ASP A 149 5.09 -20.67 -6.50
C ASP A 149 5.30 -21.06 -7.97
N GLN A 150 5.45 -22.36 -8.25
CA GLN A 150 5.56 -22.88 -9.62
C GLN A 150 4.27 -22.67 -10.42
N MET A 151 3.12 -22.87 -9.78
CA MET A 151 1.82 -22.61 -10.43
C MET A 151 1.64 -21.11 -10.78
N VAL A 152 2.09 -20.20 -9.91
CA VAL A 152 2.06 -18.75 -10.18
C VAL A 152 2.95 -18.41 -11.37
N VAL A 153 4.18 -18.97 -11.43
CA VAL A 153 5.07 -18.80 -12.58
C VAL A 153 4.44 -19.34 -13.86
N ASP A 154 3.82 -20.51 -13.79
CA ASP A 154 3.16 -21.14 -14.93
C ASP A 154 1.99 -20.30 -15.46
N VAL A 155 1.11 -19.82 -14.59
CA VAL A 155 0.01 -18.91 -14.99
C VAL A 155 0.56 -17.60 -15.58
N PHE A 156 1.59 -17.05 -14.98
CA PHE A 156 2.17 -15.78 -15.42
C PHE A 156 2.88 -15.89 -16.78
N ARG A 157 3.62 -16.97 -17.02
CA ARG A 157 4.38 -17.18 -18.25
C ARG A 157 3.55 -17.76 -19.39
N ASN A 158 2.71 -18.75 -19.10
CA ASN A 158 2.00 -19.52 -20.13
C ASN A 158 0.59 -19.01 -20.40
N ASP A 159 -0.16 -18.60 -19.36
CA ASP A 159 -1.52 -18.10 -19.55
C ASP A 159 -1.56 -16.57 -19.76
N LEU A 160 -0.82 -15.80 -18.96
CA LEU A 160 -0.72 -14.34 -19.15
C LEU A 160 0.27 -13.96 -20.25
N GLU A 161 1.27 -14.83 -20.57
CA GLU A 161 2.33 -14.64 -21.56
C GLU A 161 3.18 -13.38 -21.31
N SER A 162 3.36 -13.03 -20.03
CA SER A 162 4.20 -11.88 -19.68
C SER A 162 5.68 -12.24 -19.70
N THR A 163 6.48 -11.36 -20.28
CA THR A 163 7.94 -11.43 -20.30
C THR A 163 8.60 -10.62 -19.20
N LYS A 164 7.83 -9.83 -18.44
CA LYS A 164 8.35 -9.03 -17.33
C LYS A 164 9.04 -9.89 -16.29
N ASN A 165 9.94 -9.26 -15.55
CA ASN A 165 10.59 -9.92 -14.42
C ASN A 165 9.54 -10.33 -13.39
N LEU A 166 9.66 -11.56 -12.88
CA LEU A 166 8.81 -12.10 -11.82
C LEU A 166 9.70 -12.69 -10.74
N ILE A 167 9.67 -12.10 -9.57
CA ILE A 167 10.37 -12.60 -8.38
C ILE A 167 9.36 -13.32 -7.49
N VAL A 168 9.64 -14.60 -7.23
CA VAL A 168 8.74 -15.50 -6.53
C VAL A 168 9.41 -16.02 -5.27
N GLU A 169 8.67 -15.99 -4.17
CA GLU A 169 9.05 -16.65 -2.92
C GLU A 169 8.60 -18.12 -2.95
N GLU A 170 9.48 -19.02 -2.57
CA GLU A 170 9.22 -20.46 -2.52
C GLU A 170 8.10 -20.77 -1.52
N THR A 171 7.16 -21.63 -1.91
CA THR A 171 6.03 -22.04 -1.10
C THR A 171 6.12 -23.48 -0.64
N ARG A 172 5.49 -23.75 0.50
CA ARG A 172 5.45 -25.07 1.14
C ARG A 172 4.35 -25.93 0.52
N GLY A 173 4.62 -27.21 0.39
CA GLY A 173 3.66 -28.24 -0.02
C GLY A 173 3.42 -28.34 -1.52
N LEU A 174 2.81 -29.45 -1.89
CA LEU A 174 2.38 -29.75 -3.25
C LEU A 174 0.85 -29.70 -3.30
N HIS A 175 0.33 -29.02 -4.30
CA HIS A 175 -1.09 -28.78 -4.43
C HIS A 175 -1.59 -29.14 -5.84
N LYS A 176 -2.90 -29.32 -5.94
CA LYS A 176 -3.58 -29.50 -7.21
C LYS A 176 -4.86 -28.67 -7.23
N PHE A 177 -4.88 -27.66 -8.06
CA PHE A 177 -6.04 -26.75 -8.19
C PHE A 177 -6.67 -26.86 -9.57
N VAL A 178 -7.99 -27.00 -9.60
CA VAL A 178 -8.77 -26.84 -10.81
C VAL A 178 -9.15 -25.37 -10.97
N MET A 179 -8.79 -24.79 -12.13
CA MET A 179 -9.10 -23.40 -12.47
C MET A 179 -10.30 -23.37 -13.42
N PRO A 180 -11.51 -23.04 -12.93
CA PRO A 180 -12.73 -23.07 -13.74
C PRO A 180 -12.86 -21.79 -14.57
N ARG A 181 -12.07 -21.66 -15.63
CA ARG A 181 -12.11 -20.53 -16.58
C ARG A 181 -11.96 -19.16 -15.90
N LEU A 182 -11.03 -19.04 -14.95
CA LEU A 182 -10.72 -17.79 -14.25
C LEU A 182 -9.85 -16.87 -15.10
N LYS A 183 -9.93 -15.55 -14.86
CA LYS A 183 -8.94 -14.61 -15.35
C LYS A 183 -7.58 -14.92 -14.70
N PRO A 184 -6.42 -14.72 -15.37
CA PRO A 184 -5.11 -15.04 -14.83
C PRO A 184 -4.86 -14.43 -13.44
N PHE A 185 -5.09 -13.14 -13.24
CA PHE A 185 -4.91 -12.51 -11.93
C PHE A 185 -5.87 -13.04 -10.86
N LYS A 186 -7.09 -13.46 -11.26
CA LYS A 186 -8.03 -14.10 -10.32
C LYS A 186 -7.56 -15.51 -9.95
N ALA A 187 -6.95 -16.24 -10.90
CA ALA A 187 -6.33 -17.54 -10.63
C ALA A 187 -5.15 -17.38 -9.65
N ILE A 188 -4.25 -16.40 -9.91
CA ILE A 188 -3.15 -16.09 -8.98
C ILE A 188 -3.70 -15.66 -7.61
N SER A 189 -4.72 -14.82 -7.54
CA SER A 189 -5.36 -14.43 -6.28
C SER A 189 -5.92 -15.62 -5.49
N LYS A 190 -6.48 -16.64 -6.18
CA LYS A 190 -6.90 -17.90 -5.54
C LYS A 190 -5.68 -18.65 -4.98
N LEU A 191 -4.58 -18.69 -5.72
CA LEU A 191 -3.34 -19.32 -5.27
C LEU A 191 -2.74 -18.59 -4.06
N THR A 192 -2.72 -17.24 -4.03
CA THR A 192 -2.19 -16.46 -2.90
C THR A 192 -2.93 -16.73 -1.60
N THR A 193 -4.23 -17.04 -1.67
CA THR A 193 -5.04 -17.29 -0.47
C THR A 193 -4.66 -18.62 0.20
N ASN A 194 -4.19 -19.59 -0.57
CA ASN A 194 -3.84 -20.94 -0.09
C ASN A 194 -2.32 -21.14 0.08
N ALA A 195 -1.51 -20.14 -0.21
CA ALA A 195 -0.06 -20.27 -0.18
C ALA A 195 0.53 -20.03 1.21
N GLU A 196 1.46 -20.89 1.61
CA GLU A 196 2.35 -20.69 2.76
C GLU A 196 3.79 -20.60 2.28
N PRO A 197 4.57 -19.60 2.70
CA PRO A 197 5.98 -19.50 2.37
C PRO A 197 6.78 -20.63 3.03
N LEU A 198 7.85 -21.09 2.36
CA LEU A 198 8.69 -22.17 2.86
C LEU A 198 9.48 -21.76 4.12
N LYS A 199 9.93 -20.50 4.15
CA LYS A 199 10.86 -19.99 5.19
C LYS A 199 10.18 -19.38 6.39
N TYR A 200 8.92 -19.01 6.29
CA TYR A 200 8.17 -18.29 7.31
C TYR A 200 6.91 -19.05 7.71
N ASP A 201 6.39 -18.73 8.88
CA ASP A 201 5.14 -19.33 9.37
C ASP A 201 3.91 -18.49 9.02
N SER A 202 4.07 -17.50 8.15
CA SER A 202 3.00 -16.59 7.72
C SER A 202 2.20 -17.17 6.56
N SER A 203 0.98 -16.69 6.36
CA SER A 203 0.13 -17.05 5.23
C SER A 203 -0.26 -15.82 4.37
N GLY A 204 0.28 -14.66 4.71
CA GLY A 204 -0.07 -13.38 4.06
C GLY A 204 0.63 -13.16 2.73
N MET A 205 0.45 -14.07 1.76
CA MET A 205 1.05 -13.93 0.43
C MET A 205 0.35 -12.83 -0.39
N LEU A 206 1.14 -12.07 -1.16
CA LEU A 206 0.69 -11.00 -2.04
C LEU A 206 1.30 -11.14 -3.43
N PHE A 207 0.55 -10.69 -4.44
CA PHE A 207 1.00 -10.60 -5.83
C PHE A 207 0.75 -9.18 -6.33
N TYR A 208 1.82 -8.49 -6.72
CA TYR A 208 1.78 -7.09 -7.13
C TYR A 208 2.91 -6.76 -8.11
N GLU A 209 2.81 -5.60 -8.75
CA GLU A 209 3.84 -5.05 -9.64
C GLU A 209 4.50 -3.82 -9.00
N ASP A 210 5.82 -3.73 -9.07
CA ASP A 210 6.61 -2.56 -8.71
C ASP A 210 7.44 -2.05 -9.91
N SER A 211 8.28 -1.03 -9.69
CA SER A 211 9.14 -0.45 -10.73
C SER A 211 10.10 -1.45 -11.39
N THR A 212 10.34 -2.63 -10.80
CA THR A 212 11.29 -3.65 -11.30
C THR A 212 10.61 -4.87 -11.91
N GLY A 213 9.27 -4.96 -11.81
CA GLY A 213 8.47 -6.07 -12.32
C GLY A 213 7.48 -6.62 -11.30
N PHE A 214 7.05 -7.85 -11.51
CA PHE A 214 6.08 -8.52 -10.65
C PHE A 214 6.74 -9.24 -9.48
N ARG A 215 6.03 -9.30 -8.36
CA ARG A 215 6.46 -9.99 -7.14
C ARG A 215 5.37 -10.85 -6.59
N PHE A 216 5.76 -12.05 -6.17
CA PHE A 216 4.93 -12.95 -5.37
C PHE A 216 5.68 -13.26 -4.10
N ARG A 217 5.26 -12.66 -2.98
CA ARG A 217 5.97 -12.79 -1.69
C ARG A 217 5.05 -12.57 -0.50
N SER A 218 5.46 -13.08 0.66
CA SER A 218 4.73 -12.92 1.91
C SER A 218 4.96 -11.56 2.56
N LEU A 219 4.00 -11.14 3.39
CA LEU A 219 4.15 -9.97 4.25
C LEU A 219 5.39 -10.11 5.14
N GLU A 220 5.62 -11.29 5.70
CA GLU A 220 6.76 -11.55 6.57
C GLU A 220 8.10 -11.40 5.83
N ASN A 221 8.18 -11.82 4.57
CA ASN A 221 9.35 -11.56 3.71
C ASN A 221 9.59 -10.05 3.45
N MET A 222 8.52 -9.23 3.46
CA MET A 222 8.68 -7.78 3.35
C MET A 222 9.26 -7.17 4.63
N LEU A 223 9.00 -7.76 5.79
CA LEU A 223 9.43 -7.28 7.10
C LEU A 223 10.81 -7.81 7.50
N ALA A 224 11.17 -9.02 7.06
CA ALA A 224 12.40 -9.70 7.47
C ALA A 224 13.16 -10.31 6.29
N ILE A 225 14.47 -10.45 6.45
CA ILE A 225 15.36 -11.18 5.55
C ILE A 225 16.12 -12.23 6.38
N SER A 226 15.91 -13.50 6.07
CA SER A 226 16.64 -14.60 6.74
C SER A 226 16.58 -14.51 8.28
N GLY A 227 15.40 -14.13 8.82
CA GLY A 227 15.20 -14.05 10.27
C GLY A 227 15.66 -12.75 10.92
N VAL A 228 16.12 -11.76 10.13
CA VAL A 228 16.52 -10.44 10.61
C VAL A 228 15.58 -9.39 10.03
N ALA A 229 15.18 -8.40 10.83
CA ALA A 229 14.33 -7.31 10.35
C ALA A 229 14.97 -6.57 9.18
N ARG A 230 14.18 -6.28 8.14
CA ARG A 230 14.65 -5.47 7.02
C ARG A 230 14.97 -4.05 7.50
N PRO A 231 16.05 -3.44 7.01
CA PRO A 231 16.31 -2.04 7.29
C PRO A 231 15.23 -1.15 6.65
N VAL A 232 14.95 -0.02 7.28
CA VAL A 232 14.10 1.02 6.68
C VAL A 232 14.82 1.67 5.50
N VAL A 233 14.10 1.87 4.41
CA VAL A 233 14.62 2.51 3.19
C VAL A 233 14.71 4.02 3.38
N ALA A 234 13.70 4.61 4.03
CA ALA A 234 13.63 6.03 4.30
C ALA A 234 13.16 6.31 5.73
N LYS A 235 13.70 7.38 6.31
CA LYS A 235 13.22 7.93 7.58
C LYS A 235 12.55 9.25 7.29
N PHE A 236 11.31 9.39 7.72
CA PHE A 236 10.54 10.61 7.56
C PHE A 236 10.32 11.27 8.91
N GLN A 237 10.29 12.59 8.91
CA GLN A 237 10.01 13.42 10.07
C GLN A 237 9.15 14.61 9.68
N GLN A 238 8.36 15.11 10.60
CA GLN A 238 7.55 16.28 10.34
C GLN A 238 8.44 17.52 10.17
N LYS A 239 8.08 18.39 9.23
CA LYS A 239 8.77 19.67 9.05
C LYS A 239 8.59 20.53 10.31
N PRO A 240 9.67 21.01 10.95
CA PRO A 240 9.58 21.87 12.11
C PRO A 240 8.79 23.14 11.78
N ARG A 241 7.75 23.44 12.55
CA ARG A 241 6.88 24.60 12.29
C ARG A 241 7.55 25.97 12.49
N ASN A 242 8.66 26.06 13.24
CA ASN A 242 9.26 27.30 13.72
C ASN A 242 10.73 27.50 13.37
N VAL A 243 11.22 26.98 12.27
CA VAL A 243 12.54 27.39 11.78
C VAL A 243 12.40 28.76 11.13
N LYS A 244 12.39 29.83 11.93
CA LYS A 244 12.67 31.18 11.44
C LYS A 244 14.05 31.11 10.79
N GLY A 245 14.07 31.46 9.48
CA GLY A 245 15.23 31.50 8.60
C GLY A 245 16.59 31.55 9.24
N GLY A 246 17.07 30.41 9.69
CA GLY A 246 18.49 30.23 9.95
C GLY A 246 19.15 30.05 8.59
N THR A 247 20.22 30.77 8.37
CA THR A 247 21.15 30.67 7.24
C THR A 247 21.88 29.30 7.21
N GLY A 248 21.24 28.23 7.64
CA GLY A 248 21.74 26.87 7.52
C GLY A 248 21.42 26.34 6.13
N VAL A 249 22.42 25.94 5.40
CA VAL A 249 22.29 25.08 4.22
C VAL A 249 21.58 23.83 4.70
N THR A 250 20.26 23.75 4.45
CA THR A 250 19.50 22.53 4.68
C THR A 250 20.04 21.50 3.69
N ASP A 251 20.59 20.41 4.21
CA ASP A 251 21.03 19.30 3.39
C ASP A 251 19.82 18.81 2.59
N ILE A 252 19.97 18.70 1.26
CA ILE A 252 18.92 18.27 0.34
C ILE A 252 18.31 16.93 0.79
N ILE A 253 19.13 16.03 1.34
CA ILE A 253 18.68 14.74 1.88
C ILE A 253 17.75 14.95 3.08
N SER A 254 18.12 15.83 4.00
CA SER A 254 17.29 16.16 5.17
C SER A 254 15.94 16.74 4.73
N GLU A 255 15.92 17.57 3.68
CA GLU A 255 14.68 18.13 3.15
C GLU A 255 13.82 17.07 2.43
N MET A 256 14.42 16.09 1.76
CA MET A 256 13.69 14.92 1.21
C MET A 256 13.12 14.00 2.29
N GLN A 257 13.69 14.01 3.49
CA GLN A 257 13.20 13.26 4.65
C GLN A 257 12.07 13.98 5.39
N THR A 258 11.83 15.24 5.08
CA THR A 258 10.73 15.98 5.69
C THR A 258 9.42 15.75 4.96
N VAL A 259 8.36 15.58 5.74
CA VAL A 259 6.99 15.42 5.27
C VAL A 259 6.33 16.79 5.21
N ASP A 260 5.74 17.13 4.06
CA ASP A 260 5.01 18.39 3.88
C ASP A 260 3.68 18.37 4.63
N GLY A 261 3.05 17.17 4.72
CA GLY A 261 1.82 16.92 5.45
C GLY A 261 1.66 15.45 5.80
N TYR A 262 0.92 15.15 6.85
CA TYR A 262 0.52 13.78 7.18
C TYR A 262 -0.90 13.76 7.69
N SER A 263 -1.56 12.62 7.52
CA SER A 263 -2.87 12.35 8.11
C SER A 263 -2.93 10.92 8.62
N ILE A 264 -3.53 10.75 9.80
CA ILE A 264 -3.85 9.42 10.33
C ILE A 264 -5.14 8.98 9.66
N VAL A 265 -5.04 8.01 8.75
CA VAL A 265 -6.18 7.51 7.98
C VAL A 265 -7.02 6.57 8.83
N ASN A 266 -6.35 5.70 9.58
CA ASN A 266 -6.99 4.78 10.51
C ASN A 266 -6.04 4.47 11.66
N GLN A 267 -6.54 4.53 12.88
CA GLN A 267 -5.79 4.16 14.07
C GLN A 267 -6.23 2.79 14.61
N PHE A 268 -7.52 2.48 14.56
CA PHE A 268 -8.12 1.18 14.84
C PHE A 268 -9.54 1.11 14.26
N ASP A 269 -9.96 -0.08 13.88
CA ASP A 269 -11.32 -0.37 13.42
C ASP A 269 -11.77 -1.71 14.00
N THR A 270 -12.18 -1.68 15.27
CA THR A 270 -12.52 -2.88 16.02
C THR A 270 -13.68 -3.65 15.39
N LEU A 271 -14.72 -2.95 14.92
CA LEU A 271 -15.88 -3.61 14.32
C LEU A 271 -15.52 -4.34 13.04
N LYS A 272 -14.75 -3.69 12.18
CA LYS A 272 -14.29 -4.29 10.93
C LYS A 272 -13.29 -5.43 11.17
N ASN A 273 -12.40 -5.27 12.14
CA ASN A 273 -11.43 -6.31 12.51
C ASN A 273 -12.12 -7.54 13.09
N LEU A 274 -13.16 -7.37 13.92
CA LEU A 274 -13.98 -8.47 14.42
C LEU A 274 -14.72 -9.18 13.28
N SER A 275 -15.40 -8.42 12.42
CA SER A 275 -16.13 -8.95 11.27
C SER A 275 -15.24 -9.72 10.29
N ASN A 276 -14.00 -9.29 10.11
CA ASN A 276 -13.02 -9.95 9.24
C ASN A 276 -12.21 -11.06 9.93
N GLY A 277 -12.48 -11.35 11.20
CA GLY A 277 -11.81 -12.43 11.94
C GLY A 277 -10.34 -12.16 12.25
N VAL A 278 -9.95 -10.88 12.40
CA VAL A 278 -8.55 -10.51 12.71
C VAL A 278 -8.11 -11.07 14.05
N TYR A 279 -8.93 -10.91 15.09
CA TYR A 279 -8.58 -11.33 16.44
C TYR A 279 -8.83 -12.81 16.69
N ALA A 280 -9.97 -13.29 16.24
CA ALA A 280 -10.36 -14.68 16.32
C ALA A 280 -11.32 -15.05 15.19
N SER A 281 -11.28 -16.29 14.76
CA SER A 281 -12.22 -16.82 13.78
C SER A 281 -12.45 -18.31 14.01
N LYS A 282 -13.60 -18.79 13.56
CA LYS A 282 -13.95 -20.21 13.59
C LYS A 282 -13.92 -20.76 12.15
N VAL A 283 -13.22 -21.85 11.97
CA VAL A 283 -13.18 -22.57 10.69
C VAL A 283 -13.97 -23.85 10.85
N ILE A 284 -15.02 -24.00 10.05
CA ILE A 284 -15.78 -25.25 9.95
C ILE A 284 -15.33 -25.99 8.71
N THR A 285 -14.84 -27.20 8.89
CA THR A 285 -14.48 -28.08 7.80
C THR A 285 -15.51 -29.15 7.60
N HIS A 286 -15.84 -29.39 6.35
CA HIS A 286 -16.79 -30.44 5.98
C HIS A 286 -16.14 -31.42 5.04
N ASP A 287 -15.94 -32.64 5.51
CA ASP A 287 -15.51 -33.78 4.69
C ASP A 287 -16.73 -34.49 4.12
N ILE A 288 -16.94 -34.30 2.83
CA ILE A 288 -18.10 -34.86 2.12
C ILE A 288 -18.05 -36.41 2.04
N PHE A 289 -16.84 -37.00 2.04
CA PHE A 289 -16.67 -38.44 1.91
C PHE A 289 -16.89 -39.17 3.24
N ASN A 290 -16.21 -38.69 4.27
CA ASN A 290 -16.35 -39.25 5.61
C ASN A 290 -17.59 -38.75 6.32
N LYS A 291 -18.31 -37.76 5.73
CA LYS A 291 -19.50 -37.13 6.30
C LYS A 291 -19.25 -36.61 7.72
N THR A 292 -18.07 -36.05 7.93
CA THR A 292 -17.65 -35.49 9.22
C THR A 292 -17.55 -33.98 9.15
N PHE A 293 -17.84 -33.33 10.27
CA PHE A 293 -17.59 -31.91 10.50
C PHE A 293 -16.50 -31.76 11.55
N SER A 294 -15.62 -30.82 11.36
CA SER A 294 -14.63 -30.43 12.35
C SER A 294 -14.70 -28.91 12.53
N GLU A 295 -14.61 -28.46 13.76
CA GLU A 295 -14.54 -27.04 14.12
C GLU A 295 -13.15 -26.74 14.67
N ILE A 296 -12.54 -25.69 14.14
CA ILE A 296 -11.21 -25.23 14.56
C ILE A 296 -11.32 -23.76 14.93
N ASP A 297 -11.00 -23.44 16.16
CA ASP A 297 -10.93 -22.07 16.63
C ASP A 297 -9.53 -21.52 16.40
N PHE A 298 -9.47 -20.35 15.78
CA PHE A 298 -8.23 -19.62 15.55
C PHE A 298 -8.18 -18.40 16.47
N ASP A 299 -7.08 -18.27 17.20
CA ASP A 299 -6.76 -17.15 18.06
C ASP A 299 -5.50 -16.45 17.55
N TYR A 300 -5.64 -15.19 17.12
CA TYR A 300 -4.52 -14.41 16.61
C TYR A 300 -3.52 -14.02 17.69
N ASN A 301 -3.96 -13.87 18.94
CA ASN A 301 -3.07 -13.57 20.06
C ASN A 301 -2.04 -14.68 20.30
N LEU A 302 -2.42 -15.96 20.10
CA LEU A 302 -1.52 -17.10 20.17
C LEU A 302 -0.61 -17.23 18.94
N TYR A 303 -1.04 -16.68 17.81
CA TYR A 303 -0.30 -16.73 16.55
C TYR A 303 0.66 -15.54 16.39
N PHE A 304 0.27 -14.36 16.83
CA PHE A 304 1.03 -13.11 16.72
C PHE A 304 2.50 -13.24 17.13
N PRO A 305 2.87 -13.84 18.28
CA PRO A 305 4.28 -13.96 18.69
C PRO A 305 5.13 -14.84 17.76
N LYS A 306 4.53 -15.59 16.84
CA LYS A 306 5.24 -16.55 15.97
C LYS A 306 5.70 -15.97 14.65
N ILE A 307 5.24 -14.75 14.32
CA ILE A 307 5.49 -14.08 13.03
C ILE A 307 6.25 -12.77 13.22
N PHE A 308 6.82 -12.25 12.14
CA PHE A 308 7.48 -10.94 12.14
C PHE A 308 6.46 -9.82 11.96
N HIS A 309 6.68 -8.72 12.69
CA HIS A 309 5.87 -7.51 12.68
C HIS A 309 6.65 -6.29 12.23
N THR A 310 5.96 -5.18 11.96
CA THR A 310 6.60 -3.93 11.52
C THR A 310 7.58 -3.38 12.56
N GLU A 311 7.30 -3.51 13.86
CA GLU A 311 8.11 -3.00 14.96
C GLU A 311 9.19 -3.98 15.48
N HIS A 312 9.64 -4.88 14.65
CA HIS A 312 10.74 -5.78 15.00
C HIS A 312 12.06 -5.00 15.08
N ASP A 313 12.84 -5.17 16.14
CA ASP A 313 14.05 -4.38 16.41
C ASP A 313 15.35 -4.92 15.77
N GLY A 314 15.27 -6.06 15.11
CA GLY A 314 16.42 -6.66 14.43
C GLY A 314 17.33 -7.50 15.32
N SER A 315 17.00 -7.71 16.60
CA SER A 315 17.81 -8.50 17.54
C SER A 315 17.73 -10.03 17.35
N GLY A 316 17.04 -10.48 16.29
CA GLY A 316 17.07 -11.89 15.85
C GLY A 316 16.04 -12.81 16.50
N GLY A 317 15.20 -12.31 17.40
CA GLY A 317 14.07 -13.04 17.97
C GLY A 317 12.78 -12.76 17.21
N LYS A 318 11.93 -13.77 17.03
CA LYS A 318 10.56 -13.57 16.51
C LYS A 318 9.69 -12.78 17.47
N VAL A 319 10.08 -12.70 18.72
CA VAL A 319 9.37 -12.05 19.81
C VAL A 319 10.37 -11.27 20.65
N ASP A 320 10.74 -10.11 20.19
CA ASP A 320 11.21 -9.12 21.14
C ASP A 320 10.02 -8.22 21.48
N ASN A 321 9.74 -8.09 22.72
CA ASN A 321 8.74 -7.38 23.49
C ASN A 321 8.23 -6.01 22.97
N LYS A 322 8.39 -5.69 21.70
CA LYS A 322 8.13 -4.38 21.12
C LYS A 322 7.01 -4.32 20.08
N GLY A 323 6.45 -5.47 19.71
CA GLY A 323 5.24 -5.48 18.91
C GLY A 323 4.09 -5.98 19.75
N GLN A 324 3.21 -5.11 20.21
CA GLN A 324 1.99 -5.53 20.87
C GLN A 324 0.81 -5.36 19.93
N LEU A 325 -0.03 -6.38 19.89
CA LEU A 325 -1.33 -6.27 19.29
C LEU A 325 -2.18 -5.33 20.15
N PRO A 326 -2.85 -4.32 19.62
CA PRO A 326 -3.81 -3.54 20.35
C PRO A 326 -5.05 -4.41 20.64
N LEU A 327 -4.92 -5.32 21.60
CA LEU A 327 -6.01 -6.16 22.07
C LEU A 327 -6.64 -5.50 23.29
N PHE A 328 -7.96 -5.47 23.30
CA PHE A 328 -8.73 -5.00 24.44
C PHE A 328 -8.99 -6.16 25.39
N ASN A 329 -8.64 -5.98 26.64
CA ASN A 329 -9.16 -6.82 27.70
C ASN A 329 -10.61 -6.42 27.95
N TYR A 330 -11.52 -7.40 27.86
CA TYR A 330 -12.87 -7.19 28.32
C TYR A 330 -12.91 -7.06 29.84
N LYS A 331 -13.91 -6.37 30.34
CA LYS A 331 -14.33 -6.42 31.73
C LYS A 331 -14.39 -7.90 32.16
N ASP A 332 -13.75 -8.28 33.25
CA ASP A 332 -13.63 -9.66 33.80
C ASP A 332 -12.48 -10.51 33.22
N GLY A 333 -11.43 -9.87 32.65
CA GLY A 333 -10.21 -10.59 32.20
C GLY A 333 -10.37 -11.44 30.94
N LYS A 334 -11.48 -11.30 30.22
CA LYS A 334 -11.68 -11.96 28.93
C LYS A 334 -11.13 -11.11 27.80
N MET A 335 -10.45 -11.75 26.85
CA MET A 335 -9.96 -11.10 25.65
C MET A 335 -11.02 -11.14 24.52
N ILE A 336 -10.92 -10.24 23.56
CA ILE A 336 -11.75 -10.27 22.34
C ILE A 336 -11.52 -11.56 21.56
N SER A 337 -10.29 -12.10 21.60
CA SER A 337 -9.92 -13.36 20.95
C SER A 337 -10.59 -14.60 21.56
N ASP A 338 -11.18 -14.50 22.77
CA ASP A 338 -11.93 -15.62 23.39
C ASP A 338 -13.28 -15.90 22.71
N LYS A 339 -13.68 -15.10 21.72
CA LYS A 339 -14.94 -15.24 21.00
C LYS A 339 -14.73 -15.44 19.50
N PRO A 340 -14.44 -16.68 19.04
CA PRO A 340 -14.16 -16.97 17.64
C PRO A 340 -15.39 -16.90 16.72
N GLU A 341 -16.60 -16.81 17.26
CA GLU A 341 -17.84 -16.82 16.48
C GLU A 341 -18.10 -15.55 15.67
N GLY A 342 -17.30 -14.49 15.88
CA GLY A 342 -17.45 -13.22 15.15
C GLY A 342 -17.14 -13.33 13.64
N SER A 343 -16.32 -14.29 13.23
CA SER A 343 -16.02 -14.60 11.83
C SER A 343 -16.02 -16.11 11.60
N LEU A 344 -16.80 -16.54 10.64
CA LEU A 344 -17.00 -17.95 10.31
C LEU A 344 -16.47 -18.24 8.90
N ASN A 345 -15.49 -19.13 8.79
CA ASN A 345 -14.96 -19.63 7.54
C ASN A 345 -15.43 -21.09 7.32
N PHE A 346 -16.06 -21.34 6.20
CA PHE A 346 -16.47 -22.69 5.83
C PHE A 346 -15.56 -23.24 4.73
N VAL A 347 -14.90 -24.36 5.00
CA VAL A 347 -13.95 -25.01 4.08
C VAL A 347 -14.42 -26.42 3.79
N SER A 348 -14.67 -26.74 2.53
CA SER A 348 -14.89 -28.13 2.14
C SER A 348 -13.54 -28.84 1.97
N THR A 349 -13.39 -29.99 2.61
CA THR A 349 -12.17 -30.80 2.55
C THR A 349 -12.01 -31.62 1.26
N THR A 350 -12.76 -31.29 0.22
CA THR A 350 -12.64 -31.90 -1.11
C THR A 350 -11.23 -31.83 -1.70
N GLU A 351 -10.39 -30.94 -1.18
CA GLU A 351 -8.98 -30.85 -1.58
C GLU A 351 -8.17 -32.08 -1.14
N LYS A 352 -8.47 -32.67 0.01
CA LYS A 352 -7.82 -33.94 0.46
C LYS A 352 -8.15 -35.14 -0.43
N LEU A 353 -9.26 -35.07 -1.16
CA LEU A 353 -9.75 -36.19 -1.99
C LEU A 353 -9.16 -36.26 -3.38
N GLN A 354 -8.63 -35.18 -3.86
CA GLN A 354 -8.00 -35.17 -5.19
C GLN A 354 -6.54 -35.58 -5.13
N ASN A 355 -5.98 -35.84 -3.92
CA ASN A 355 -4.52 -35.80 -3.80
C ASN A 355 -3.93 -36.81 -2.84
N ASP A 356 -2.95 -37.50 -3.36
CA ASP A 356 -1.77 -37.98 -2.66
C ASP A 356 -0.75 -36.85 -2.37
N TYR A 357 -1.20 -35.56 -2.33
CA TYR A 357 -0.34 -34.42 -2.12
C TYR A 357 -0.47 -33.90 -0.70
N GLU A 358 0.65 -33.87 0.02
CA GLU A 358 0.77 -33.25 1.32
C GLU A 358 0.97 -31.74 1.15
N GLY A 359 -0.09 -30.97 1.32
CA GLY A 359 -0.07 -29.51 1.32
C GLY A 359 -0.58 -28.95 2.64
N PRO A 360 -0.28 -27.67 2.95
CA PRO A 360 -0.88 -26.99 4.07
C PRO A 360 -2.41 -27.01 3.93
N GLU A 361 -3.06 -27.35 5.01
CA GLU A 361 -4.50 -27.47 5.06
C GLU A 361 -5.11 -26.07 4.98
N GLY A 362 -6.02 -25.82 4.04
CA GLY A 362 -6.71 -24.54 3.89
C GLY A 362 -7.41 -24.08 5.17
N GLU A 363 -7.75 -25.02 6.03
CA GLU A 363 -8.27 -24.84 7.38
C GLU A 363 -7.31 -23.99 8.26
N ARG A 364 -6.03 -24.14 8.06
CA ARG A 364 -4.99 -23.44 8.80
C ARG A 364 -4.56 -22.15 8.13
N THR A 365 -4.50 -22.13 6.80
CA THR A 365 -3.97 -21.01 6.04
C THR A 365 -4.94 -19.84 5.92
N LEU A 366 -6.22 -20.12 5.73
CA LEU A 366 -7.26 -19.10 5.53
C LEU A 366 -7.36 -18.11 6.71
N PRO A 367 -7.57 -18.56 7.97
CA PRO A 367 -7.72 -17.63 9.09
C PRO A 367 -6.43 -16.83 9.35
N ARG A 368 -5.26 -17.43 9.14
CA ARG A 368 -3.98 -16.74 9.28
C ARG A 368 -3.77 -15.67 8.21
N ASN A 369 -4.12 -15.99 6.96
CA ASN A 369 -4.02 -15.07 5.84
C ASN A 369 -4.92 -13.84 6.07
N ASP A 370 -6.17 -14.06 6.46
CA ASP A 370 -7.12 -13.00 6.71
C ASP A 370 -6.70 -12.15 7.92
N ALA A 371 -6.31 -12.79 9.03
CA ALA A 371 -5.84 -12.09 10.21
C ALA A 371 -4.63 -11.19 9.88
N GLN A 372 -3.62 -11.69 9.17
CA GLN A 372 -2.46 -10.89 8.80
C GLN A 372 -2.80 -9.75 7.84
N LYS A 373 -3.52 -10.01 6.76
CA LYS A 373 -3.85 -9.00 5.75
C LYS A 373 -4.71 -7.87 6.30
N PHE A 374 -5.61 -8.17 7.22
CA PHE A 374 -6.48 -7.17 7.81
C PHE A 374 -5.83 -6.46 8.99
N SER A 375 -4.98 -7.12 9.79
CA SER A 375 -4.25 -6.48 10.89
C SER A 375 -3.34 -5.36 10.40
N PHE A 376 -2.68 -5.52 9.25
CA PHE A 376 -1.86 -4.46 8.64
C PHE A 376 -2.63 -3.19 8.29
N LYS A 377 -3.95 -3.28 8.10
CA LYS A 377 -4.80 -2.12 7.82
C LYS A 377 -5.36 -1.46 9.08
N SER A 378 -5.12 -2.03 10.23
CA SER A 378 -5.63 -1.51 11.50
C SER A 378 -5.05 -0.14 11.81
N GLN A 379 -3.76 0.07 11.52
CA GLN A 379 -3.12 1.37 11.66
C GLN A 379 -2.59 1.81 10.29
N SER A 380 -3.03 2.98 9.84
CA SER A 380 -2.61 3.54 8.57
C SER A 380 -2.45 5.05 8.62
N ILE A 381 -1.40 5.53 7.98
CA ILE A 381 -1.09 6.94 7.82
C ILE A 381 -0.88 7.27 6.36
N SER A 382 -1.22 8.49 5.99
CA SER A 382 -0.89 9.06 4.69
C SER A 382 0.17 10.15 4.87
N LEU A 383 1.25 10.08 4.10
CA LEU A 383 2.38 11.00 4.14
C LEU A 383 2.51 11.71 2.78
N ASP A 384 2.48 13.04 2.79
CA ASP A 384 2.79 13.85 1.62
C ASP A 384 4.25 14.28 1.69
N CYS A 385 5.06 13.82 0.74
CA CYS A 385 6.51 14.06 0.74
C CYS A 385 7.05 14.35 -0.67
N LYS A 386 8.33 14.75 -0.70
CA LYS A 386 9.04 14.96 -1.96
C LYS A 386 9.22 13.65 -2.70
N GLY A 387 9.05 13.69 -4.01
CA GLY A 387 9.10 12.49 -4.85
C GLY A 387 10.48 11.84 -4.88
N PHE A 388 10.49 10.53 -4.75
CA PHE A 388 11.68 9.70 -4.78
C PHE A 388 11.37 8.35 -5.45
N THR A 389 12.01 8.07 -6.58
CA THR A 389 11.80 6.83 -7.35
C THR A 389 12.50 5.60 -6.77
N GLY A 390 13.33 5.78 -5.74
CA GLY A 390 14.03 4.68 -5.06
C GLY A 390 13.17 3.91 -4.06
N LEU A 391 11.95 4.40 -3.78
CA LEU A 391 10.99 3.76 -2.88
C LEU A 391 9.93 3.02 -3.71
N SER A 392 9.53 1.85 -3.26
CA SER A 392 8.44 1.08 -3.86
C SER A 392 7.53 0.47 -2.79
N VAL A 393 6.36 0.03 -3.21
CA VAL A 393 5.44 -0.72 -2.34
C VAL A 393 6.11 -1.97 -1.78
N GLY A 394 5.85 -2.26 -0.50
CA GLY A 394 6.51 -3.34 0.24
C GLY A 394 7.87 -2.98 0.84
N ASP A 395 8.34 -1.75 0.67
CA ASP A 395 9.50 -1.23 1.40
C ASP A 395 9.08 -0.74 2.79
N LEU A 396 10.04 -0.72 3.73
CA LEU A 396 9.83 -0.22 5.08
C LEU A 396 10.33 1.22 5.20
N VAL A 397 9.51 2.05 5.81
CA VAL A 397 9.85 3.43 6.16
C VAL A 397 9.65 3.64 7.66
N SER A 398 10.32 4.62 8.25
CA SER A 398 10.02 5.05 9.61
C SER A 398 9.49 6.47 9.60
N PHE A 399 8.50 6.73 10.44
CA PHE A 399 7.94 8.06 10.65
C PHE A 399 7.75 8.32 12.14
N GLU A 400 8.20 9.48 12.59
CA GLU A 400 8.00 9.94 13.95
C GLU A 400 6.83 10.92 13.97
N VAL A 401 5.71 10.46 14.56
CA VAL A 401 4.50 11.27 14.75
C VAL A 401 4.73 12.17 15.96
N PRO A 402 4.56 13.49 15.85
CA PRO A 402 4.69 14.36 16.99
C PRO A 402 3.60 14.11 18.02
N SER A 403 3.96 14.16 19.31
CA SER A 403 3.01 14.12 20.40
C SER A 403 2.25 15.44 20.51
N TYR A 404 0.97 15.34 20.88
CA TYR A 404 0.15 16.50 21.22
C TYR A 404 0.12 16.77 22.74
N GLU A 405 0.88 16.00 23.51
CA GLU A 405 1.02 16.22 24.95
C GLU A 405 1.78 17.53 25.24
N PRO A 406 1.40 18.26 26.32
CA PRO A 406 2.14 19.46 26.71
C PRO A 406 3.61 19.12 27.00
N PRO A 407 4.57 19.96 26.55
CA PRO A 407 5.98 19.74 26.84
C PRO A 407 6.26 19.80 28.35
N GLY A 408 7.02 18.83 28.85
CA GLY A 408 7.51 18.81 30.25
C GLY A 408 6.99 17.67 31.13
N MET A 409 6.19 16.78 30.62
CA MET A 409 5.79 15.56 31.31
C MET A 409 6.50 14.35 30.66
N ASP A 410 6.34 13.18 31.11
CA ASP A 410 7.07 11.93 30.92
C ASP A 410 7.50 11.50 29.48
N ASN A 411 7.34 12.37 28.49
CA ASN A 411 7.75 12.09 27.09
C ASN A 411 8.90 13.04 26.63
N PRO A 412 10.17 12.68 26.88
CA PRO A 412 11.32 13.49 26.53
C PRO A 412 11.57 13.62 25.01
N LEU A 413 10.85 12.83 24.18
CA LEU A 413 11.05 12.80 22.74
C LEU A 413 10.02 13.62 21.96
N ASP A 414 9.00 14.17 22.61
CA ASP A 414 7.87 14.88 21.97
C ASP A 414 7.22 14.10 20.81
N ILE A 415 7.27 12.78 20.86
CA ILE A 415 6.70 11.88 19.85
C ILE A 415 5.59 11.02 20.43
N ASP A 416 4.58 10.73 19.61
CA ASP A 416 3.55 9.75 19.94
C ASP A 416 4.16 8.33 19.95
N PRO A 417 4.21 7.63 21.11
CA PRO A 417 4.84 6.33 21.22
C PRO A 417 4.09 5.21 20.50
N TYR A 418 2.78 5.37 20.25
CA TYR A 418 1.94 4.36 19.63
C TYR A 418 1.88 4.49 18.11
N MET A 419 1.84 5.73 17.61
CA MET A 419 1.77 6.00 16.18
C MET A 419 3.14 6.12 15.53
N SER A 420 4.19 6.51 16.29
CA SER A 420 5.55 6.55 15.77
C SER A 420 6.12 5.16 15.56
N GLY A 421 7.05 5.02 14.62
CA GLY A 421 7.78 3.78 14.41
C GLY A 421 7.93 3.41 12.93
N ARG A 422 7.96 2.11 12.66
CA ARG A 422 8.18 1.52 11.35
C ARG A 422 6.86 1.21 10.67
N TYR A 423 6.79 1.54 9.40
CA TYR A 423 5.61 1.35 8.56
C TYR A 423 5.97 0.62 7.27
N LEU A 424 5.08 -0.23 6.79
CA LEU A 424 5.14 -0.83 5.47
C LEU A 424 4.46 0.10 4.46
N VAL A 425 5.15 0.41 3.37
CA VAL A 425 4.57 1.19 2.27
C VAL A 425 3.56 0.33 1.52
N TYR A 426 2.29 0.72 1.61
CA TYR A 426 1.17 -0.03 1.08
C TYR A 426 0.71 0.45 -0.30
N LYS A 427 0.69 1.78 -0.49
CA LYS A 427 0.45 2.42 -1.78
C LYS A 427 1.37 3.61 -1.97
N ILE A 428 1.72 3.87 -3.20
CA ILE A 428 2.45 5.07 -3.62
C ILE A 428 1.69 5.73 -4.76
N HIS A 429 1.47 7.02 -4.61
CA HIS A 429 0.99 7.88 -5.67
C HIS A 429 2.09 8.89 -6.02
N HIS A 430 2.76 8.68 -7.13
CA HIS A 430 3.71 9.64 -7.68
C HIS A 430 2.96 10.68 -8.51
N ARG A 431 3.21 11.94 -8.22
CA ARG A 431 2.63 13.08 -8.94
C ARG A 431 3.74 13.96 -9.48
N ILE A 432 3.82 14.07 -10.78
CA ILE A 432 4.77 14.91 -11.49
C ILE A 432 4.00 16.08 -12.10
N SER A 433 4.32 17.30 -11.67
CA SER A 433 3.72 18.53 -12.19
C SER A 433 4.73 19.25 -13.06
N SER A 434 4.41 19.39 -14.34
CA SER A 434 5.25 20.13 -15.27
C SER A 434 5.26 21.64 -14.98
N ASN A 435 4.15 22.18 -14.48
CA ASN A 435 4.05 23.59 -14.16
C ASN A 435 4.89 23.99 -12.92
N ALA A 436 4.90 23.15 -11.90
CA ALA A 436 5.67 23.36 -10.70
C ALA A 436 7.11 22.84 -10.81
N ASP A 437 7.41 22.09 -11.85
CA ASP A 437 8.68 21.39 -12.06
C ASP A 437 9.13 20.62 -10.80
N VAL A 438 8.20 19.86 -10.24
CA VAL A 438 8.39 19.09 -9.01
C VAL A 438 7.72 17.74 -9.08
N HIS A 439 8.41 16.75 -8.53
CA HIS A 439 7.88 15.43 -8.25
C HIS A 439 7.52 15.37 -6.76
N THR A 440 6.26 15.07 -6.49
CA THR A 440 5.75 14.80 -5.14
C THR A 440 5.22 13.39 -5.08
N MET A 441 5.14 12.82 -3.89
CA MET A 441 4.50 11.54 -3.69
C MET A 441 3.63 11.55 -2.43
N ASN A 442 2.52 10.83 -2.51
CA ASN A 442 1.69 10.51 -1.37
C ASN A 442 1.88 9.02 -1.07
N LEU A 443 2.24 8.71 0.16
CA LEU A 443 2.46 7.35 0.65
C LEU A 443 1.33 6.95 1.59
N GLU A 444 0.63 5.89 1.29
CA GLU A 444 -0.22 5.21 2.25
C GLU A 444 0.61 4.13 2.94
N CYS A 445 0.89 4.32 4.22
CA CYS A 445 1.74 3.45 5.02
C CYS A 445 0.91 2.76 6.09
N VAL A 446 1.19 1.48 6.33
CA VAL A 446 0.43 0.63 7.26
C VAL A 446 1.34 -0.04 8.28
N LYS A 447 0.77 -0.38 9.44
CA LYS A 447 1.50 -1.02 10.52
C LYS A 447 0.55 -1.93 11.30
N ASP A 448 1.07 -3.06 11.76
CA ASP A 448 0.31 -4.10 12.46
C ASP A 448 0.62 -4.20 13.96
N ALA A 449 1.64 -3.49 14.42
CA ALA A 449 2.11 -3.57 15.80
C ALA A 449 2.50 -2.21 16.33
N VAL A 450 2.37 -2.00 17.64
CA VAL A 450 2.83 -0.81 18.34
C VAL A 450 4.19 -1.03 18.97
N ARG A 451 5.00 0.04 19.02
CA ARG A 451 6.38 -0.02 19.51
C ARG A 451 6.49 -0.18 21.03
N VAL A 452 5.54 0.38 21.76
CA VAL A 452 5.56 0.44 23.22
C VAL A 452 4.35 -0.31 23.76
N ALA A 453 4.55 -1.07 24.82
CA ALA A 453 3.46 -1.70 25.57
C ALA A 453 2.49 -0.64 26.07
N TYR A 454 1.20 -0.93 25.98
CA TYR A 454 0.20 -0.12 26.66
C TYR A 454 0.46 -0.20 28.17
N PRO A 455 0.41 0.92 28.90
CA PRO A 455 0.61 0.90 30.34
C PRO A 455 -0.44 0.02 31.00
N GLU A 456 0.01 -0.92 31.80
CA GLU A 456 -0.87 -1.78 32.63
C GLU A 456 -1.54 -0.98 33.77
N GLU A 457 -1.11 0.27 33.98
CA GLU A 457 -1.51 1.07 35.11
C GLU A 457 -2.87 1.75 34.91
N ASN A 458 -3.70 1.42 35.83
CA ASN A 458 -4.84 2.12 36.42
C ASN A 458 -5.23 3.43 35.72
N ILE A 459 -6.39 3.36 35.09
CA ILE A 459 -7.25 4.49 34.72
C ILE A 459 -7.43 5.50 35.87
N ASP A 460 -7.20 5.10 37.11
CA ASP A 460 -7.23 5.94 38.32
C ASP A 460 -6.17 7.05 38.35
N THR A 461 -5.07 6.94 37.60
CA THR A 461 -4.11 8.05 37.44
C THR A 461 -4.58 9.15 36.48
N PHE A 462 -5.51 8.86 35.60
CA PHE A 462 -6.16 9.89 34.77
C PHE A 462 -7.20 10.67 35.57
N SER A 463 -7.89 10.06 36.54
CA SER A 463 -8.83 10.77 37.41
C SER A 463 -8.13 11.67 38.42
N SER A 464 -6.89 11.40 38.78
CA SER A 464 -6.10 12.26 39.67
C SER A 464 -5.41 13.43 38.92
N ARG A 465 -5.35 13.37 37.59
CA ARG A 465 -5.00 14.52 36.72
C ARG A 465 -6.23 15.42 36.44
N GLU A 466 -7.30 15.29 37.21
CA GLU A 466 -8.45 16.21 37.27
C GLU A 466 -8.10 17.65 37.68
N ASN A 467 -6.89 18.00 37.74
CA ASN A 467 -6.48 19.37 37.89
C ASN A 467 -6.09 19.92 36.51
N ASN A 468 -7.06 20.33 35.86
CA ASN A 468 -7.64 21.63 35.96
C ASN A 468 -7.29 22.57 34.84
N ASP A 469 -6.27 22.36 33.97
CA ASP A 469 -5.99 23.48 33.07
C ASP A 469 -6.53 23.30 31.66
N SER A 470 -6.64 22.08 31.13
CA SER A 470 -7.12 21.87 29.75
C SER A 470 -8.64 21.82 29.60
N LEU A 471 -9.34 21.25 30.58
CA LEU A 471 -10.81 21.26 30.58
C LEU A 471 -11.37 22.65 30.90
N THR A 472 -10.68 23.41 31.74
CA THR A 472 -11.01 24.81 32.04
C THR A 472 -10.83 25.69 30.79
N TYR A 473 -9.77 25.47 29.99
CA TYR A 473 -9.57 26.19 28.73
C TYR A 473 -10.65 25.89 27.70
N LEU A 474 -11.00 24.65 27.50
CA LEU A 474 -12.10 24.26 26.58
C LEU A 474 -13.47 24.78 27.04
N GLN A 475 -13.70 24.86 28.35
CA GLN A 475 -14.92 25.39 28.91
C GLN A 475 -14.96 26.90 28.78
N TYR A 476 -13.84 27.61 28.94
CA TYR A 476 -13.74 29.05 28.69
C TYR A 476 -13.95 29.39 27.21
N GLU A 477 -13.38 28.64 26.25
CA GLU A 477 -13.62 28.87 24.83
C GLU A 477 -15.08 28.60 24.42
N LEU A 478 -15.73 27.58 25.03
CA LEU A 478 -17.14 27.28 24.78
C LEU A 478 -18.06 28.38 25.38
N ASP A 479 -17.73 28.89 26.56
CA ASP A 479 -18.50 29.95 27.20
C ASP A 479 -18.30 31.30 26.48
N GLU A 480 -17.10 31.61 25.97
CA GLU A 480 -16.85 32.80 25.15
C GLU A 480 -17.56 32.69 23.80
N ALA A 481 -17.57 31.52 23.14
CA ALA A 481 -18.32 31.32 21.90
C ALA A 481 -19.82 31.37 22.06
N LEU A 482 -20.35 30.96 23.22
CA LEU A 482 -21.78 31.11 23.55
C LEU A 482 -22.17 32.54 23.86
N VAL A 483 -21.29 33.33 24.49
CA VAL A 483 -21.52 34.74 24.76
C VAL A 483 -21.46 35.58 23.49
N ASP A 484 -20.53 35.29 22.58
CA ASP A 484 -20.46 35.97 21.28
C ASP A 484 -21.62 35.57 20.35
N GLY A 485 -22.10 34.33 20.40
CA GLY A 485 -23.29 33.88 19.70
C GLY A 485 -24.57 34.57 20.19
N ALA A 486 -24.71 34.85 21.49
CA ALA A 486 -25.85 35.53 22.07
C ALA A 486 -25.87 37.04 21.76
N ASN A 487 -24.70 37.65 21.58
CA ASN A 487 -24.61 39.09 21.20
C ASN A 487 -24.88 39.34 19.72
N THR A 488 -24.76 38.33 18.85
CA THR A 488 -25.10 38.48 17.42
C THR A 488 -26.59 38.29 17.11
N GLU A 489 -27.34 37.58 17.95
CA GLU A 489 -28.83 37.51 17.80
C GLU A 489 -29.57 38.73 18.31
N GLY A 490 -28.97 39.51 19.21
CA GLY A 490 -29.60 40.73 19.75
C GLY A 490 -29.56 41.97 18.84
N HIS A 491 -28.85 41.90 17.71
CA HIS A 491 -28.70 43.07 16.82
C HIS A 491 -29.58 43.05 15.56
N ASN A 492 -30.36 42.02 15.32
CA ASN A 492 -31.24 41.93 14.14
C ASN A 492 -32.71 42.22 14.39
N GLU A 493 -33.13 42.69 15.59
CA GLU A 493 -34.53 43.02 15.88
C GLU A 493 -34.83 44.53 15.99
N ILE A 494 -33.89 45.42 15.62
CA ILE A 494 -34.17 46.90 15.69
C ILE A 494 -34.02 47.57 14.30
N MET A 495 -34.35 46.90 13.22
CA MET A 495 -34.61 47.54 11.92
C MET A 495 -35.65 46.71 11.14
N ALA A 496 -36.92 46.86 11.52
CA ALA A 496 -38.07 46.63 10.66
C ALA A 496 -39.19 47.58 11.06
#